data_36f48b3aac0755a28aed8ca98fb811f4
#
_entry.id   36f48b3aac0755a28aed8ca98fb811f4
#
_cell.length_a   1.000
_cell.length_b   1.000
_cell.length_c   1.000
_cell.angle_alpha   90.00
_cell.angle_beta   90.00
_cell.angle_gamma   90.00
#
_symmetry.space_group_name_H-M   'P 1'
#
loop_
_entity.id
_entity.type
_entity.pdbx_description
1 polymer ?
#
loop_
_entity_poly.entity_id
_entity_poly.type
_entity_poly.pdbx_seq_one_letter_code
_entity_poly.pdbx_strand_id
1 'polypeptide(L)'
;MESVVFIFNSVLLDILKRMSADEYAKQQLIDTCEKYYCNSKYDLNMIEHFRATFKPEDAIKWYTTNCFLFRLLNQALRTEDVNLLFAFRYYIIVLCKALADEKQKLSSNTHLKLFRGQKLAVTEFESLQKCIGTYITTNGFLSTSLDADVALMFAGHGDPCPESYCIILFEIRVNTSVESIIFASIDSESDFIDEREVLFSLNTEFKIESIDYDDQRQLWIVRMIASTDGSRYVNDFLESARTEEKNIFTPLAYYGHIIWYEFQQLEQGEKYFQTLIKTLPADHPELSIIYYELGSLYQKKKEWFAALQNLTYARDLLPNSENKHNELIAMVWLTMGEVYSATGDLDMSLDYFQKALSIWNSNHSYLRKARTLECISKVYELKNPKHYQEIILDN
;
A
#
# COMPACT_ATOMS: atom_id res chain seq x y z
N MET A 1 2.18 15.16 -10.18
CA MET A 1 2.71 13.78 -10.03
C MET A 1 2.89 13.39 -8.56
N GLU A 2 3.41 14.28 -7.71
CA GLU A 2 3.64 14.01 -6.27
C GLU A 2 2.37 13.67 -5.47
N SER A 3 1.22 14.24 -5.79
CA SER A 3 -0.05 13.95 -5.10
C SER A 3 -0.57 12.53 -5.35
N VAL A 4 -0.33 11.94 -6.54
CA VAL A 4 -0.80 10.58 -6.89
C VAL A 4 0.04 9.51 -6.17
N VAL A 5 1.36 9.69 -6.10
CA VAL A 5 2.27 8.79 -5.37
C VAL A 5 1.96 8.80 -3.87
N PHE A 6 1.67 9.98 -3.32
CA PHE A 6 1.25 10.13 -1.94
C PHE A 6 -0.03 9.34 -1.61
N ILE A 7 -1.08 9.49 -2.45
CA ILE A 7 -2.34 8.77 -2.28
C ILE A 7 -2.09 7.26 -2.38
N PHE A 8 -1.30 6.82 -3.36
CA PHE A 8 -0.94 5.41 -3.54
C PHE A 8 -0.35 4.78 -2.28
N ASN A 9 0.71 5.36 -1.74
CA ASN A 9 1.38 4.82 -0.56
C ASN A 9 0.48 4.83 0.67
N SER A 10 -0.28 5.91 0.87
CA SER A 10 -1.20 6.03 2.00
C SER A 10 -2.30 4.96 1.95
N VAL A 11 -2.85 4.71 0.77
CA VAL A 11 -3.89 3.69 0.56
C VAL A 11 -3.33 2.28 0.76
N LEU A 12 -2.19 1.96 0.14
CA LEU A 12 -1.57 0.64 0.31
C LEU A 12 -1.23 0.33 1.77
N LEU A 13 -0.67 1.31 2.49
CA LEU A 13 -0.33 1.13 3.90
C LEU A 13 -1.58 1.02 4.80
N ASP A 14 -2.68 1.74 4.49
CA ASP A 14 -3.95 1.56 5.20
C ASP A 14 -4.50 0.14 5.01
N ILE A 15 -4.48 -0.37 3.78
CA ILE A 15 -4.93 -1.75 3.48
C ILE A 15 -4.03 -2.76 4.19
N LEU A 16 -2.70 -2.60 4.13
CA LEU A 16 -1.75 -3.48 4.82
C LEU A 16 -2.02 -3.54 6.34
N LYS A 17 -2.29 -2.40 6.97
CA LYS A 17 -2.59 -2.33 8.42
C LYS A 17 -3.88 -3.06 8.82
N ARG A 18 -4.79 -3.32 7.88
CA ARG A 18 -6.05 -4.06 8.10
C ARG A 18 -5.92 -5.56 7.83
N MET A 19 -4.79 -6.01 7.30
CA MET A 19 -4.52 -7.42 7.10
C MET A 19 -4.23 -8.14 8.42
N SER A 20 -4.24 -9.47 8.39
CA SER A 20 -3.83 -10.30 9.52
C SER A 20 -2.32 -10.20 9.77
N ALA A 21 -1.96 -10.03 11.04
CA ALA A 21 -0.60 -10.14 11.56
C ALA A 21 -0.42 -11.47 12.29
N ASP A 22 -0.75 -12.57 11.63
CA ASP A 22 -0.67 -13.92 12.15
C ASP A 22 0.72 -14.57 11.96
N GLU A 23 0.87 -15.79 12.44
CA GLU A 23 2.13 -16.55 12.33
C GLU A 23 2.50 -16.83 10.86
N TYR A 24 1.52 -16.98 9.98
CA TYR A 24 1.76 -17.12 8.55
C TYR A 24 2.40 -15.86 7.95
N ALA A 25 1.90 -14.67 8.29
CA ALA A 25 2.49 -13.41 7.85
C ALA A 25 3.92 -13.23 8.41
N LYS A 26 4.16 -13.66 9.65
CA LYS A 26 5.51 -13.68 10.26
C LYS A 26 6.46 -14.60 9.53
N GLN A 27 6.01 -15.80 9.18
CA GLN A 27 6.84 -16.76 8.44
C GLN A 27 7.18 -16.23 7.03
N GLN A 28 6.24 -15.60 6.32
CA GLN A 28 6.52 -14.99 5.03
C GLN A 28 7.58 -13.88 5.11
N LEU A 29 7.55 -13.07 6.16
CA LEU A 29 8.59 -12.08 6.43
C LEU A 29 9.97 -12.74 6.57
N ILE A 30 10.05 -13.79 7.40
CA ILE A 30 11.29 -14.51 7.67
C ILE A 30 11.85 -15.14 6.39
N ASP A 31 11.02 -15.88 5.64
CA ASP A 31 11.41 -16.52 4.38
C ASP A 31 11.93 -15.50 3.35
N THR A 32 11.29 -14.34 3.31
CA THR A 32 11.70 -13.24 2.40
C THR A 32 13.07 -12.69 2.81
N CYS A 33 13.30 -12.48 4.10
CA CYS A 33 14.58 -12.00 4.61
C CYS A 33 15.71 -13.03 4.40
N GLU A 34 15.46 -14.31 4.67
CA GLU A 34 16.43 -15.40 4.42
C GLU A 34 16.84 -15.46 2.95
N LYS A 35 15.87 -15.35 2.04
CA LYS A 35 16.12 -15.34 0.61
C LYS A 35 16.94 -14.11 0.18
N TYR A 36 16.64 -12.94 0.74
CA TYR A 36 17.34 -11.70 0.41
C TYR A 36 18.79 -11.71 0.92
N TYR A 37 19.00 -12.18 2.15
CA TYR A 37 20.29 -12.22 2.82
C TYR A 37 21.00 -13.59 2.74
N CYS A 38 20.66 -14.44 1.77
CA CYS A 38 21.19 -15.80 1.65
C CYS A 38 22.73 -15.90 1.62
N ASN A 39 23.41 -14.84 1.22
CA ASN A 39 24.88 -14.77 1.16
C ASN A 39 25.52 -14.09 2.40
N SER A 40 24.73 -13.63 3.38
CA SER A 40 25.22 -12.97 4.58
C SER A 40 25.03 -13.86 5.81
N LYS A 41 26.10 -14.53 6.26
CA LYS A 41 26.05 -15.35 7.47
C LYS A 41 25.64 -14.57 8.72
N TYR A 42 26.07 -13.30 8.80
CA TYR A 42 25.69 -12.43 9.90
C TYR A 42 24.18 -12.18 9.93
N ASP A 43 23.60 -11.76 8.80
CA ASP A 43 22.19 -11.49 8.73
C ASP A 43 21.34 -12.74 8.91
N LEU A 44 21.75 -13.90 8.37
CA LEU A 44 21.08 -15.16 8.61
C LEU A 44 21.04 -15.54 10.10
N ASN A 45 22.11 -15.33 10.85
CA ASN A 45 22.12 -15.55 12.29
C ASN A 45 21.18 -14.59 13.03
N MET A 46 21.11 -13.32 12.60
CA MET A 46 20.18 -12.34 13.16
C MET A 46 18.72 -12.69 12.84
N ILE A 47 18.43 -13.21 11.64
CA ILE A 47 17.09 -13.66 11.26
C ILE A 47 16.66 -14.86 12.12
N GLU A 48 17.57 -15.81 12.37
CA GLU A 48 17.29 -16.94 13.25
C GLU A 48 17.06 -16.50 14.71
N HIS A 49 17.84 -15.54 15.18
CA HIS A 49 17.61 -14.92 16.48
C HIS A 49 16.24 -14.23 16.56
N PHE A 50 15.86 -13.46 15.53
CA PHE A 50 14.52 -12.88 15.42
C PHE A 50 13.43 -13.94 15.45
N ARG A 51 13.58 -15.03 14.67
CA ARG A 51 12.62 -16.14 14.66
C ARG A 51 12.37 -16.71 16.05
N ALA A 52 13.46 -16.91 16.80
CA ALA A 52 13.42 -17.57 18.10
C ALA A 52 12.93 -16.64 19.24
N THR A 53 13.19 -15.35 19.16
CA THR A 53 13.05 -14.45 20.32
C THR A 53 12.06 -13.30 20.13
N PHE A 54 11.69 -12.97 18.88
CA PHE A 54 10.83 -11.80 18.61
C PHE A 54 9.45 -11.93 19.25
N LYS A 55 9.08 -10.90 19.99
CA LYS A 55 7.73 -10.68 20.52
C LYS A 55 7.21 -9.33 20.04
N PRO A 56 5.88 -9.18 19.89
CA PRO A 56 5.28 -7.90 19.45
C PRO A 56 5.68 -6.68 20.28
N GLU A 57 5.84 -6.85 21.59
CA GLU A 57 6.28 -5.80 22.51
C GLU A 57 7.71 -5.31 22.25
N ASP A 58 8.55 -6.12 21.62
CA ASP A 58 9.94 -5.76 21.29
C ASP A 58 10.07 -5.06 19.91
N ALA A 59 8.95 -4.77 19.23
CA ALA A 59 8.99 -4.28 17.85
C ALA A 59 9.77 -2.97 17.68
N ILE A 60 9.61 -2.02 18.60
CA ILE A 60 10.34 -0.75 18.57
C ILE A 60 11.84 -1.01 18.70
N LYS A 61 12.25 -1.84 19.67
CA LYS A 61 13.65 -2.20 19.90
C LYS A 61 14.29 -2.84 18.66
N TRP A 62 13.59 -3.77 18.01
CA TRP A 62 14.08 -4.39 16.78
C TRP A 62 14.18 -3.40 15.61
N TYR A 63 13.34 -2.36 15.59
CA TYR A 63 13.42 -1.33 14.57
C TYR A 63 14.62 -0.41 14.78
N THR A 64 14.96 -0.05 16.01
CA THR A 64 16.10 0.82 16.35
C THR A 64 17.44 0.11 16.23
N THR A 65 17.45 -1.22 16.34
CA THR A 65 18.66 -2.01 16.10
C THR A 65 19.04 -1.98 14.62
N ASN A 66 20.30 -1.64 14.30
CA ASN A 66 20.80 -1.62 12.91
C ASN A 66 20.96 -3.04 12.35
N CYS A 67 19.86 -3.75 12.15
CA CYS A 67 19.81 -5.13 11.67
C CYS A 67 19.18 -5.25 10.27
N PHE A 68 19.10 -6.47 9.78
CA PHE A 68 18.48 -6.80 8.50
C PHE A 68 17.06 -6.22 8.34
N LEU A 69 16.30 -6.21 9.43
CA LEU A 69 14.91 -5.79 9.45
C LEU A 69 14.77 -4.29 9.13
N PHE A 70 15.52 -3.45 9.85
CA PHE A 70 15.57 -2.00 9.63
C PHE A 70 16.00 -1.66 8.19
N ARG A 71 17.07 -2.29 7.72
CA ARG A 71 17.61 -1.99 6.39
C ARG A 71 16.64 -2.35 5.27
N LEU A 72 16.08 -3.56 5.32
CA LEU A 72 15.21 -4.04 4.24
C LEU A 72 13.83 -3.38 4.25
N LEU A 73 13.26 -3.13 5.44
CA LEU A 73 11.99 -2.40 5.55
C LEU A 73 12.12 -0.97 5.01
N ASN A 74 13.16 -0.24 5.43
CA ASN A 74 13.36 1.14 4.94
C ASN A 74 13.70 1.18 3.45
N GLN A 75 14.35 0.15 2.90
CA GLN A 75 14.52 0.01 1.46
C GLN A 75 13.16 -0.16 0.78
N ALA A 76 12.31 -1.10 1.26
CA ALA A 76 10.98 -1.35 0.70
C ALA A 76 10.11 -0.08 0.69
N LEU A 77 10.12 0.67 1.79
CA LEU A 77 9.38 1.93 1.92
C LEU A 77 9.88 3.01 0.95
N ARG A 78 11.21 3.15 0.78
CA ARG A 78 11.78 4.15 -0.14
C ARG A 78 11.61 3.80 -1.61
N THR A 79 11.67 2.51 -1.96
CA THR A 79 11.53 2.04 -3.35
C THR A 79 10.09 1.73 -3.74
N GLU A 80 9.16 1.83 -2.78
CA GLU A 80 7.74 1.53 -2.97
C GLU A 80 7.51 0.11 -3.53
N ASP A 81 8.39 -0.85 -3.13
CA ASP A 81 8.26 -2.24 -3.56
C ASP A 81 7.07 -2.90 -2.87
N VAL A 82 5.92 -2.91 -3.56
CA VAL A 82 4.64 -3.41 -3.04
C VAL A 82 4.69 -4.87 -2.59
N ASN A 83 5.52 -5.70 -3.25
CA ASN A 83 5.66 -7.11 -2.88
C ASN A 83 6.48 -7.26 -1.60
N LEU A 84 7.54 -6.45 -1.47
CA LEU A 84 8.36 -6.44 -0.26
C LEU A 84 7.59 -5.83 0.91
N LEU A 85 6.84 -4.73 0.69
CA LEU A 85 5.94 -4.16 1.69
C LEU A 85 4.90 -5.17 2.17
N PHE A 86 4.31 -5.95 1.25
CA PHE A 86 3.39 -7.03 1.63
C PHE A 86 4.07 -8.11 2.47
N ALA A 87 5.29 -8.51 2.13
CA ALA A 87 6.04 -9.47 2.94
C ALA A 87 6.34 -8.94 4.35
N PHE A 88 6.56 -7.63 4.47
CA PHE A 88 6.80 -6.96 5.76
C PHE A 88 5.53 -6.59 6.53
N ARG A 89 4.32 -6.88 6.03
CA ARG A 89 3.05 -6.48 6.65
C ARG A 89 2.92 -6.85 8.12
N TYR A 90 3.37 -8.07 8.49
CA TYR A 90 3.39 -8.49 9.89
C TYR A 90 4.10 -7.49 10.78
N TYR A 91 5.32 -7.15 10.42
CA TYR A 91 6.14 -6.26 11.21
C TYR A 91 5.66 -4.81 11.17
N ILE A 92 5.19 -4.34 10.01
CA ILE A 92 4.58 -3.00 9.86
C ILE A 92 3.39 -2.84 10.80
N ILE A 93 2.48 -3.83 10.84
CA ILE A 93 1.29 -3.80 11.69
C ILE A 93 1.69 -3.78 13.17
N VAL A 94 2.61 -4.65 13.56
CA VAL A 94 3.06 -4.77 14.95
C VAL A 94 3.79 -3.51 15.41
N LEU A 95 4.68 -2.95 14.59
CA LEU A 95 5.40 -1.71 14.92
C LEU A 95 4.46 -0.50 14.99
N CYS A 96 3.52 -0.34 14.06
CA CYS A 96 2.53 0.73 14.11
C CYS A 96 1.67 0.64 15.38
N LYS A 97 1.29 -0.57 15.80
CA LYS A 97 0.54 -0.80 17.03
C LYS A 97 1.38 -0.45 18.27
N ALA A 98 2.62 -0.93 18.32
CA ALA A 98 3.52 -0.62 19.43
C ALA A 98 3.73 0.90 19.61
N LEU A 99 3.92 1.64 18.49
CA LEU A 99 4.03 3.10 18.53
C LEU A 99 2.74 3.77 19.02
N ALA A 100 1.57 3.26 18.63
CA ALA A 100 0.28 3.79 19.09
C ALA A 100 0.07 3.54 20.60
N ASP A 101 0.46 2.36 21.09
CA ASP A 101 0.38 2.01 22.52
C ASP A 101 1.33 2.89 23.36
N GLU A 102 2.56 3.15 22.90
CA GLU A 102 3.51 4.05 23.54
C GLU A 102 3.01 5.50 23.56
N LYS A 103 2.40 5.98 22.46
CA LYS A 103 1.82 7.31 22.43
C LYS A 103 0.77 7.53 23.50
N GLN A 104 -0.07 6.53 23.77
CA GLN A 104 -1.13 6.64 24.81
C GLN A 104 -0.56 6.87 26.23
N LYS A 105 0.71 6.52 26.48
CA LYS A 105 1.38 6.75 27.76
C LYS A 105 1.89 8.20 27.90
N LEU A 106 1.94 8.96 26.81
CA LEU A 106 2.36 10.36 26.85
C LEU A 106 1.24 11.22 27.45
N SER A 107 1.60 12.12 28.37
CA SER A 107 0.65 13.08 28.94
C SER A 107 0.11 14.02 27.85
N SER A 108 -1.22 14.12 27.71
CA SER A 108 -1.90 15.04 26.80
C SER A 108 -1.71 16.49 27.26
N ASN A 109 -1.52 17.41 26.32
CA ASN A 109 -1.44 18.88 26.41
C ASN A 109 -0.06 19.52 26.40
N THR A 110 0.89 18.97 25.66
CA THR A 110 2.16 19.62 25.41
C THR A 110 2.41 19.81 23.90
N HIS A 111 3.07 20.90 23.55
CA HIS A 111 3.64 21.07 22.22
C HIS A 111 5.10 20.61 22.27
N LEU A 112 5.44 19.67 21.42
CA LEU A 112 6.83 19.23 21.27
C LEU A 112 7.46 19.90 20.08
N LYS A 113 8.74 20.25 20.20
CA LYS A 113 9.60 20.66 19.11
C LYS A 113 10.66 19.57 18.91
N LEU A 114 10.66 18.98 17.72
CA LEU A 114 11.50 17.86 17.34
C LEU A 114 12.42 18.27 16.19
N PHE A 115 13.53 17.58 16.05
CA PHE A 115 14.57 17.90 15.09
C PHE A 115 14.97 16.66 14.29
N ARG A 116 15.25 16.86 12.99
CA ARG A 116 15.88 15.86 12.15
C ARG A 116 16.90 16.53 11.25
N GLY A 117 18.13 16.09 11.31
CA GLY A 117 19.16 16.50 10.38
C GLY A 117 19.25 15.55 9.19
N GLN A 118 19.40 16.10 8.01
CA GLN A 118 19.55 15.30 6.79
C GLN A 118 20.41 16.04 5.75
N LYS A 119 21.22 15.26 5.02
CA LYS A 119 21.92 15.73 3.83
C LYS A 119 21.07 15.39 2.60
N LEU A 120 20.61 16.39 1.84
CA LEU A 120 19.81 16.20 0.64
C LEU A 120 20.58 16.65 -0.59
N ALA A 121 20.32 16.00 -1.73
CA ALA A 121 20.76 16.50 -3.02
C ALA A 121 20.09 17.86 -3.32
N VAL A 122 20.80 18.78 -3.96
CA VAL A 122 20.28 20.12 -4.29
C VAL A 122 18.98 20.02 -5.08
N THR A 123 18.85 19.06 -6.02
CA THR A 123 17.63 18.86 -6.81
C THR A 123 16.42 18.41 -5.97
N GLU A 124 16.64 17.59 -4.95
CA GLU A 124 15.60 17.19 -3.99
C GLU A 124 15.19 18.37 -3.13
N PHE A 125 16.17 19.16 -2.69
CA PHE A 125 15.90 20.36 -1.89
C PHE A 125 15.12 21.43 -2.70
N GLU A 126 15.45 21.67 -3.97
CA GLU A 126 14.69 22.54 -4.85
C GLU A 126 13.23 22.11 -5.02
N SER A 127 12.99 20.80 -5.05
CA SER A 127 11.64 20.23 -5.06
C SER A 127 10.92 20.48 -3.74
N LEU A 128 11.61 20.33 -2.61
CA LEU A 128 11.07 20.60 -1.28
C LEU A 128 10.70 22.09 -1.11
N GLN A 129 11.49 23.01 -1.64
CA GLN A 129 11.20 24.45 -1.60
C GLN A 129 9.88 24.82 -2.29
N LYS A 130 9.49 24.08 -3.33
CA LYS A 130 8.19 24.28 -4.03
C LYS A 130 7.00 23.85 -3.20
N CYS A 131 7.23 23.07 -2.14
CA CYS A 131 6.20 22.55 -1.25
C CYS A 131 5.88 23.48 -0.06
N ILE A 132 6.44 24.70 0.01
CA ILE A 132 6.11 25.65 1.07
C ILE A 132 4.59 25.96 1.06
N GLY A 133 3.96 25.85 2.23
CA GLY A 133 2.51 26.03 2.41
C GLY A 133 1.69 24.79 2.08
N THR A 134 2.30 23.72 1.53
CA THR A 134 1.63 22.45 1.19
C THR A 134 1.92 21.36 2.24
N TYR A 135 1.26 20.22 2.07
CA TYR A 135 1.42 19.05 2.91
C TYR A 135 2.35 18.05 2.23
N ILE A 136 3.25 17.49 3.02
CA ILE A 136 4.11 16.37 2.64
C ILE A 136 3.91 15.21 3.61
N THR A 137 4.22 14.00 3.17
CA THR A 137 4.31 12.82 4.05
C THR A 137 5.68 12.20 3.94
N THR A 138 5.99 11.40 4.94
CA THR A 138 7.19 10.56 4.91
C THR A 138 6.82 9.18 4.39
N ASN A 139 7.58 8.69 3.40
CA ASN A 139 7.44 7.33 2.88
C ASN A 139 8.00 6.27 3.85
N GLY A 140 8.21 6.61 5.11
CA GLY A 140 8.78 5.73 6.11
C GLY A 140 8.48 6.19 7.54
N PHE A 141 8.91 5.40 8.48
CA PHE A 141 8.98 5.83 9.87
C PHE A 141 10.02 6.96 9.99
N LEU A 142 9.62 8.08 10.59
CA LEU A 142 10.48 9.25 10.69
C LEU A 142 11.11 9.31 12.07
N SER A 143 12.40 9.01 12.16
CA SER A 143 13.20 9.23 13.36
C SER A 143 13.57 10.71 13.49
N THR A 144 13.36 11.24 14.68
CA THR A 144 13.64 12.63 15.07
C THR A 144 14.23 12.64 16.47
N SER A 145 14.85 13.76 16.88
CA SER A 145 15.38 13.94 18.24
C SER A 145 14.74 15.16 18.91
N LEU A 146 14.67 15.12 20.22
CA LEU A 146 14.36 16.31 21.05
C LEU A 146 15.53 17.29 21.10
N ASP A 147 16.73 16.86 20.64
CA ASP A 147 17.96 17.64 20.66
C ASP A 147 18.41 18.00 19.23
N ALA A 148 18.57 19.30 18.97
CA ALA A 148 18.98 19.79 17.65
C ALA A 148 20.43 19.42 17.30
N ASP A 149 21.31 19.34 18.30
CA ASP A 149 22.72 19.04 18.06
C ASP A 149 22.91 17.56 17.71
N VAL A 150 22.13 16.67 18.32
CA VAL A 150 22.06 15.27 17.94
C VAL A 150 21.54 15.12 16.49
N ALA A 151 20.49 15.84 16.12
CA ALA A 151 19.98 15.82 14.75
C ALA A 151 21.04 16.31 13.75
N LEU A 152 21.81 17.35 14.08
CA LEU A 152 22.88 17.89 13.23
C LEU A 152 24.05 16.92 13.07
N MET A 153 24.38 16.14 14.08
CA MET A 153 25.40 15.07 13.98
C MET A 153 25.01 14.05 12.91
N PHE A 154 23.75 13.62 12.87
CA PHE A 154 23.25 12.71 11.85
C PHE A 154 23.27 13.30 10.44
N ALA A 155 23.16 14.62 10.30
CA ALA A 155 23.31 15.30 9.02
C ALA A 155 24.77 15.40 8.55
N GLY A 156 25.74 15.02 9.39
CA GLY A 156 27.17 15.24 9.15
C GLY A 156 27.52 16.73 9.15
N HIS A 157 26.88 17.52 10.02
CA HIS A 157 27.18 18.92 10.19
C HIS A 157 28.59 19.08 10.78
N GLY A 158 29.42 19.90 10.13
CA GLY A 158 30.85 20.03 10.45
C GLY A 158 31.79 19.23 9.52
N ASP A 159 31.24 18.24 8.78
CA ASP A 159 31.99 17.54 7.73
C ASP A 159 31.92 18.30 6.39
N PRO A 160 32.92 18.11 5.50
CA PRO A 160 32.84 18.67 4.15
C PRO A 160 31.56 18.24 3.43
N CYS A 161 30.75 19.22 2.96
CA CYS A 161 29.58 18.96 2.19
C CYS A 161 29.84 19.21 0.69
N PRO A 162 29.70 18.21 -0.19
CA PRO A 162 29.83 18.43 -1.64
C PRO A 162 28.84 19.48 -2.13
N GLU A 163 29.20 20.28 -3.13
CA GLU A 163 28.33 21.32 -3.71
C GLU A 163 26.99 20.78 -4.26
N SER A 164 26.94 19.49 -4.60
CA SER A 164 25.72 18.82 -5.06
C SER A 164 24.74 18.48 -3.93
N TYR A 165 25.09 18.73 -2.65
CA TYR A 165 24.27 18.46 -1.48
C TYR A 165 24.15 19.69 -0.60
N CYS A 166 23.07 19.75 0.19
CA CYS A 166 22.90 20.72 1.26
C CYS A 166 22.53 20.03 2.57
N ILE A 167 22.96 20.64 3.68
CA ILE A 167 22.59 20.20 5.02
C ILE A 167 21.29 20.88 5.42
N ILE A 168 20.34 20.09 5.89
CA ILE A 168 19.00 20.54 6.27
C ILE A 168 18.74 20.12 7.71
N LEU A 169 18.23 21.07 8.49
CA LEU A 169 17.63 20.82 9.79
C LEU A 169 16.12 21.00 9.67
N PHE A 170 15.39 19.91 9.79
CA PHE A 170 13.93 19.95 9.95
C PHE A 170 13.60 20.26 11.40
N GLU A 171 12.86 21.35 11.62
CA GLU A 171 12.24 21.71 12.89
C GLU A 171 10.75 21.36 12.83
N ILE A 172 10.33 20.37 13.61
CA ILE A 172 8.99 19.81 13.54
C ILE A 172 8.23 20.16 14.82
N ARG A 173 7.11 20.85 14.69
CA ARG A 173 6.19 21.11 15.80
C ARG A 173 5.06 20.08 15.80
N VAL A 174 4.78 19.51 16.97
CA VAL A 174 3.75 18.50 17.16
C VAL A 174 2.85 18.90 18.34
N ASN A 175 1.55 18.85 18.11
CA ASN A 175 0.57 18.93 19.17
C ASN A 175 0.25 17.51 19.67
N THR A 176 0.63 17.19 20.91
CA THR A 176 0.45 15.86 21.50
C THR A 176 -1.03 15.49 21.72
N SER A 177 -1.94 16.48 21.75
CA SER A 177 -3.38 16.24 21.93
C SER A 177 -4.07 15.70 20.68
N VAL A 178 -3.42 15.73 19.51
CA VAL A 178 -3.98 15.18 18.27
C VAL A 178 -3.78 13.66 18.28
N GLU A 179 -4.85 12.91 18.51
CA GLU A 179 -4.81 11.45 18.68
C GLU A 179 -4.36 10.73 17.41
N SER A 180 -4.71 11.24 16.25
CA SER A 180 -4.41 10.62 14.94
C SER A 180 -2.96 10.74 14.51
N ILE A 181 -2.16 11.65 15.10
CA ILE A 181 -0.71 11.75 14.85
C ILE A 181 0.00 10.76 15.78
N ILE A 182 0.44 9.63 15.25
CA ILE A 182 1.08 8.57 16.03
C ILE A 182 2.61 8.79 16.02
N PHE A 183 3.17 8.93 17.20
CA PHE A 183 4.61 9.00 17.46
C PHE A 183 4.90 8.55 18.89
N ALA A 184 6.12 8.11 19.16
CA ALA A 184 6.54 7.67 20.48
C ALA A 184 7.98 8.09 20.78
N SER A 185 8.27 8.44 22.06
CA SER A 185 9.64 8.48 22.55
C SER A 185 10.11 7.06 22.74
N ILE A 186 11.27 6.75 22.21
CA ILE A 186 11.83 5.40 22.18
C ILE A 186 13.16 5.29 22.94
N ASP A 187 13.46 6.29 23.78
CA ASP A 187 14.70 6.33 24.56
C ASP A 187 14.93 5.10 25.43
N SER A 188 13.86 4.53 25.99
CA SER A 188 13.95 3.32 26.84
C SER A 188 14.10 2.02 26.01
N GLU A 189 13.79 2.07 24.73
CA GLU A 189 13.77 0.93 23.81
C GLU A 189 14.93 0.96 22.80
N SER A 190 15.65 2.10 22.70
CA SER A 190 16.76 2.30 21.78
C SER A 190 18.09 1.84 22.40
N ASP A 191 18.96 1.26 21.57
CA ASP A 191 20.36 0.97 21.94
C ASP A 191 21.18 2.28 22.18
N PHE A 192 20.61 3.46 21.87
CA PHE A 192 21.23 4.79 21.89
C PHE A 192 20.46 5.73 22.83
N ILE A 193 20.57 5.52 24.14
CA ILE A 193 19.82 6.24 25.20
C ILE A 193 20.03 7.77 25.17
N ASP A 194 21.17 8.25 24.67
CA ASP A 194 21.52 9.66 24.64
C ASP A 194 20.86 10.45 23.47
N GLU A 195 20.19 9.78 22.54
CA GLU A 195 19.64 10.41 21.32
C GLU A 195 18.31 11.11 21.53
N ARG A 196 17.62 10.88 22.65
CA ARG A 196 16.26 11.41 22.92
C ARG A 196 15.34 11.25 21.70
N GLU A 197 15.36 10.02 21.17
CA GLU A 197 14.73 9.73 19.90
C GLU A 197 13.20 9.68 20.01
N VAL A 198 12.55 10.30 19.03
CA VAL A 198 11.09 10.24 18.83
C VAL A 198 10.82 9.73 17.44
N LEU A 199 10.11 8.61 17.35
CA LEU A 199 9.78 7.94 16.10
C LEU A 199 8.33 8.20 15.70
N PHE A 200 8.10 8.80 14.53
CA PHE A 200 6.78 8.93 13.94
C PHE A 200 6.39 7.68 13.16
N SER A 201 5.12 7.34 13.23
CA SER A 201 4.53 6.26 12.45
C SER A 201 4.44 6.61 10.96
N LEU A 202 4.24 5.58 10.14
CA LEU A 202 4.01 5.72 8.69
C LEU A 202 2.84 6.64 8.37
N ASN A 203 2.94 7.35 7.25
CA ASN A 203 1.92 8.26 6.75
C ASN A 203 1.64 9.47 7.67
N THR A 204 2.58 9.85 8.51
CA THR A 204 2.45 11.11 9.25
C THR A 204 2.61 12.27 8.28
N GLU A 205 1.66 13.19 8.31
CA GLU A 205 1.64 14.37 7.47
C GLU A 205 2.28 15.56 8.14
N PHE A 206 2.98 16.36 7.34
CA PHE A 206 3.61 17.58 7.79
C PHE A 206 3.30 18.70 6.82
N LYS A 207 2.86 19.86 7.35
CA LYS A 207 2.75 21.09 6.58
C LYS A 207 4.07 21.84 6.65
N ILE A 208 4.65 22.19 5.51
CA ILE A 208 5.83 23.04 5.45
C ILE A 208 5.40 24.49 5.65
N GLU A 209 5.90 25.14 6.69
CA GLU A 209 5.57 26.52 7.01
C GLU A 209 6.57 27.52 6.40
N SER A 210 7.87 27.26 6.56
CA SER A 210 8.94 28.10 5.99
C SER A 210 10.20 27.29 5.75
N ILE A 211 11.04 27.84 4.86
CA ILE A 211 12.40 27.35 4.61
C ILE A 211 13.32 28.58 4.63
N ASP A 212 14.26 28.60 5.57
CA ASP A 212 15.16 29.71 5.80
C ASP A 212 16.62 29.21 5.84
N TYR A 213 17.56 30.06 5.42
CA TYR A 213 18.99 29.74 5.52
C TYR A 213 19.58 30.35 6.78
N ASP A 214 20.31 29.55 7.54
CA ASP A 214 21.06 29.99 8.72
C ASP A 214 22.52 30.24 8.33
N ASP A 215 22.89 31.51 8.16
CA ASP A 215 24.21 31.93 7.78
C ASP A 215 25.30 31.60 8.85
N GLN A 216 24.91 31.52 10.12
CA GLN A 216 25.84 31.20 11.19
C GLN A 216 26.22 29.72 11.21
N ARG A 217 25.21 28.87 10.98
CA ARG A 217 25.38 27.41 10.96
C ARG A 217 25.65 26.84 9.57
N GLN A 218 25.54 27.68 8.51
CA GLN A 218 25.72 27.28 7.10
C GLN A 218 24.81 26.10 6.70
N LEU A 219 23.53 26.14 7.07
CA LEU A 219 22.55 25.10 6.78
C LEU A 219 21.15 25.68 6.51
N TRP A 220 20.28 24.89 5.91
CA TRP A 220 18.88 25.24 5.70
C TRP A 220 18.02 24.74 6.87
N ILE A 221 17.09 25.57 7.33
CA ILE A 221 16.09 25.21 8.34
C ILE A 221 14.74 25.10 7.66
N VAL A 222 14.15 23.91 7.71
CA VAL A 222 12.80 23.63 7.21
C VAL A 222 11.86 23.49 8.41
N ARG A 223 10.96 24.47 8.57
CA ARG A 223 9.96 24.44 9.66
C ARG A 223 8.69 23.78 9.21
N MET A 224 8.28 22.77 9.96
CA MET A 224 7.10 21.97 9.67
C MET A 224 6.22 21.84 10.91
N ILE A 225 4.92 21.60 10.68
CA ILE A 225 3.99 21.21 11.72
C ILE A 225 3.33 19.88 11.33
N ALA A 226 3.29 18.94 12.29
CA ALA A 226 2.54 17.70 12.09
C ALA A 226 1.04 18.02 12.06
N SER A 227 0.34 17.56 11.03
CA SER A 227 -1.05 17.90 10.73
C SER A 227 -1.83 16.67 10.27
N THR A 228 -3.15 16.79 10.25
CA THR A 228 -4.09 15.81 9.70
C THR A 228 -4.96 16.41 8.60
N ASP A 229 -4.73 17.66 8.25
CA ASP A 229 -5.60 18.41 7.34
C ASP A 229 -5.40 18.04 5.85
N GLY A 230 -4.22 17.49 5.50
CA GLY A 230 -3.91 17.04 4.13
C GLY A 230 -4.62 15.75 3.76
N SER A 231 -5.00 14.94 4.77
CA SER A 231 -5.57 13.60 4.60
C SER A 231 -6.99 13.58 4.03
N ARG A 232 -7.67 14.70 3.84
CA ARG A 232 -9.08 14.71 3.41
C ARG A 232 -9.27 13.94 2.10
N TYR A 233 -8.47 14.22 1.08
CA TYR A 233 -8.55 13.51 -0.20
C TYR A 233 -8.23 12.02 -0.09
N VAL A 234 -7.25 11.67 0.74
CA VAL A 234 -6.90 10.27 1.02
C VAL A 234 -8.05 9.59 1.76
N ASN A 235 -8.64 10.27 2.75
CA ASN A 235 -9.76 9.73 3.51
C ASN A 235 -11.01 9.52 2.65
N ASP A 236 -11.35 10.45 1.76
CA ASP A 236 -12.47 10.30 0.82
C ASP A 236 -12.24 9.09 -0.11
N PHE A 237 -11.02 8.91 -0.61
CA PHE A 237 -10.66 7.75 -1.41
C PHE A 237 -10.72 6.46 -0.59
N LEU A 238 -10.17 6.47 0.64
CA LEU A 238 -10.22 5.32 1.55
C LEU A 238 -11.65 4.94 1.96
N GLU A 239 -12.54 5.89 2.15
CA GLU A 239 -13.96 5.61 2.44
C GLU A 239 -14.66 4.96 1.23
N SER A 240 -14.38 5.45 0.03
CA SER A 240 -14.87 4.81 -1.20
C SER A 240 -14.32 3.38 -1.33
N ALA A 241 -13.01 3.22 -1.17
CA ALA A 241 -12.32 1.94 -1.19
C ALA A 241 -12.87 0.96 -0.15
N ARG A 242 -13.08 1.42 1.09
CA ARG A 242 -13.68 0.62 2.17
C ARG A 242 -15.12 0.19 1.87
N THR A 243 -15.85 0.97 1.10
CA THR A 243 -17.22 0.63 0.69
C THR A 243 -17.22 -0.49 -0.34
N GLU A 244 -16.31 -0.46 -1.31
CA GLU A 244 -16.13 -1.53 -2.30
C GLU A 244 -15.60 -2.82 -1.66
N GLU A 245 -14.61 -2.69 -0.76
CA GLU A 245 -14.06 -3.82 -0.01
C GLU A 245 -15.11 -4.54 0.84
N LYS A 246 -15.96 -3.82 1.55
CA LYS A 246 -17.00 -4.42 2.41
C LYS A 246 -17.95 -5.34 1.65
N ASN A 247 -18.09 -5.17 0.34
CA ASN A 247 -19.06 -5.90 -0.45
C ASN A 247 -18.52 -7.18 -1.09
N ILE A 248 -17.26 -7.19 -1.56
CA ILE A 248 -16.75 -8.30 -2.38
C ILE A 248 -15.28 -8.63 -2.04
N PHE A 249 -14.44 -7.63 -1.80
CA PHE A 249 -13.01 -7.81 -1.63
C PHE A 249 -12.64 -7.96 -0.15
N THR A 250 -11.68 -8.80 0.11
CA THR A 250 -10.94 -8.83 1.37
C THR A 250 -9.73 -7.89 1.28
N PRO A 251 -9.13 -7.45 2.39
CA PRO A 251 -7.92 -6.63 2.34
C PRO A 251 -6.81 -7.24 1.49
N LEU A 252 -6.68 -8.56 1.49
CA LEU A 252 -5.68 -9.29 0.73
C LEU A 252 -5.91 -9.18 -0.79
N ALA A 253 -7.13 -9.44 -1.27
CA ALA A 253 -7.47 -9.32 -2.68
C ALA A 253 -7.49 -7.85 -3.12
N TYR A 254 -7.99 -6.96 -2.26
CA TYR A 254 -8.10 -5.54 -2.56
C TYR A 254 -6.74 -4.84 -2.70
N TYR A 255 -5.73 -5.24 -1.93
CA TYR A 255 -4.36 -4.75 -2.09
C TYR A 255 -3.83 -4.97 -3.51
N GLY A 256 -4.00 -6.19 -4.04
CA GLY A 256 -3.63 -6.50 -5.41
C GLY A 256 -4.46 -5.74 -6.45
N HIS A 257 -5.78 -5.60 -6.20
CA HIS A 257 -6.70 -4.85 -7.06
C HIS A 257 -6.26 -3.40 -7.22
N ILE A 258 -5.97 -2.70 -6.15
CA ILE A 258 -5.47 -1.32 -6.17
C ILE A 258 -4.18 -1.20 -7.00
N ILE A 259 -3.25 -2.12 -6.84
CA ILE A 259 -1.97 -2.11 -7.56
C ILE A 259 -2.19 -2.18 -9.07
N TRP A 260 -2.95 -3.16 -9.55
CA TRP A 260 -3.05 -3.37 -10.99
C TRP A 260 -4.15 -2.53 -11.65
N TYR A 261 -5.28 -2.33 -10.99
CA TYR A 261 -6.45 -1.67 -11.57
C TYR A 261 -6.40 -0.15 -11.42
N GLU A 262 -6.25 0.36 -10.19
CA GLU A 262 -6.25 1.80 -9.93
C GLU A 262 -4.93 2.45 -10.36
N PHE A 263 -3.79 1.83 -10.02
CA PHE A 263 -2.48 2.39 -10.33
C PHE A 263 -1.84 1.84 -11.62
N GLN A 264 -2.53 0.96 -12.33
CA GLN A 264 -2.12 0.39 -13.62
C GLN A 264 -0.74 -0.31 -13.58
N GLN A 265 -0.32 -0.81 -12.43
CA GLN A 265 0.95 -1.52 -12.23
C GLN A 265 0.76 -3.03 -12.48
N LEU A 266 0.50 -3.40 -13.75
CA LEU A 266 0.08 -4.75 -14.12
C LEU A 266 1.09 -5.83 -13.70
N GLU A 267 2.38 -5.61 -13.92
CA GLU A 267 3.44 -6.59 -13.62
C GLU A 267 3.58 -6.82 -12.11
N GLN A 268 3.44 -5.76 -11.31
CA GLN A 268 3.51 -5.88 -9.85
C GLN A 268 2.28 -6.57 -9.28
N GLY A 269 1.09 -6.26 -9.80
CA GLY A 269 -0.15 -6.94 -9.43
C GLY A 269 -0.14 -8.42 -9.79
N GLU A 270 0.35 -8.77 -10.98
CA GLU A 270 0.51 -10.16 -11.41
C GLU A 270 1.45 -10.93 -10.45
N LYS A 271 2.64 -10.39 -10.20
CA LYS A 271 3.61 -11.00 -9.28
C LYS A 271 3.02 -11.17 -7.87
N TYR A 272 2.26 -10.20 -7.41
CA TYR A 272 1.58 -10.26 -6.11
C TYR A 272 0.59 -11.43 -6.05
N PHE A 273 -0.36 -11.52 -6.99
CA PHE A 273 -1.34 -12.61 -7.00
C PHE A 273 -0.73 -13.98 -7.21
N GLN A 274 0.29 -14.09 -8.08
CA GLN A 274 1.03 -15.34 -8.25
C GLN A 274 1.76 -15.77 -6.97
N THR A 275 2.26 -14.81 -6.19
CA THR A 275 2.87 -15.09 -4.88
C THR A 275 1.82 -15.62 -3.92
N LEU A 276 0.65 -14.99 -3.84
CA LEU A 276 -0.46 -15.47 -2.99
C LEU A 276 -0.88 -16.89 -3.34
N ILE A 277 -1.11 -17.19 -4.63
CA ILE A 277 -1.51 -18.53 -5.10
C ILE A 277 -0.48 -19.60 -4.70
N LYS A 278 0.82 -19.26 -4.72
CA LYS A 278 1.89 -20.19 -4.36
C LYS A 278 2.03 -20.42 -2.85
N THR A 279 1.64 -19.44 -2.06
CA THR A 279 1.93 -19.42 -0.62
C THR A 279 0.72 -19.69 0.26
N LEU A 280 -0.48 -19.41 -0.22
CA LEU A 280 -1.72 -19.71 0.52
C LEU A 280 -2.03 -21.21 0.50
N PRO A 281 -2.66 -21.74 1.56
CA PRO A 281 -3.21 -23.10 1.56
C PRO A 281 -4.19 -23.33 0.40
N ALA A 282 -4.23 -24.55 -0.13
CA ALA A 282 -5.07 -24.86 -1.30
C ALA A 282 -6.59 -24.72 -1.03
N ASP A 283 -6.98 -24.75 0.23
CA ASP A 283 -8.37 -24.55 0.70
C ASP A 283 -8.65 -23.13 1.23
N HIS A 284 -7.73 -22.21 1.01
CA HIS A 284 -7.89 -20.84 1.51
C HIS A 284 -9.12 -20.16 0.88
N PRO A 285 -10.02 -19.55 1.67
CA PRO A 285 -11.32 -19.04 1.18
C PRO A 285 -11.19 -17.91 0.16
N GLU A 286 -10.07 -17.20 0.16
CA GLU A 286 -9.83 -16.08 -0.76
C GLU A 286 -9.25 -16.48 -2.12
N LEU A 287 -8.89 -17.75 -2.32
CA LEU A 287 -8.31 -18.17 -3.61
C LEU A 287 -9.23 -17.90 -4.80
N SER A 288 -10.54 -18.03 -4.61
CA SER A 288 -11.51 -17.76 -5.68
C SER A 288 -11.45 -16.32 -6.17
N ILE A 289 -11.40 -15.35 -5.27
CA ILE A 289 -11.30 -13.93 -5.63
C ILE A 289 -9.90 -13.57 -6.15
N ILE A 290 -8.84 -14.18 -5.62
CA ILE A 290 -7.47 -14.01 -6.10
C ILE A 290 -7.34 -14.49 -7.56
N TYR A 291 -7.89 -15.66 -7.88
CA TYR A 291 -7.92 -16.16 -9.25
C TYR A 291 -8.79 -15.30 -10.19
N TYR A 292 -9.91 -14.75 -9.69
CA TYR A 292 -10.72 -13.80 -10.44
C TYR A 292 -9.92 -12.53 -10.79
N GLU A 293 -9.24 -11.94 -9.82
CA GLU A 293 -8.43 -10.75 -10.02
C GLU A 293 -7.28 -11.00 -11.01
N LEU A 294 -6.59 -12.13 -10.87
CA LEU A 294 -5.53 -12.51 -11.81
C LEU A 294 -6.09 -12.77 -13.21
N GLY A 295 -7.25 -13.38 -13.33
CA GLY A 295 -7.96 -13.58 -14.61
C GLY A 295 -8.34 -12.26 -15.27
N SER A 296 -8.84 -11.30 -14.50
CA SER A 296 -9.18 -9.95 -14.95
C SER A 296 -7.95 -9.15 -15.38
N LEU A 297 -6.84 -9.31 -14.67
CA LEU A 297 -5.55 -8.73 -15.03
C LEU A 297 -5.04 -9.28 -16.37
N TYR A 298 -5.08 -10.60 -16.58
CA TYR A 298 -4.70 -11.22 -17.86
C TYR A 298 -5.66 -10.81 -19.00
N GLN A 299 -6.94 -10.63 -18.73
CA GLN A 299 -7.87 -10.04 -19.69
C GLN A 299 -7.41 -8.63 -20.12
N LYS A 300 -7.02 -7.79 -19.18
CA LYS A 300 -6.47 -6.45 -19.46
C LYS A 300 -5.20 -6.50 -20.29
N LYS A 301 -4.33 -7.48 -20.03
CA LYS A 301 -3.11 -7.76 -20.81
C LYS A 301 -3.41 -8.39 -22.17
N LYS A 302 -4.66 -8.76 -22.46
CA LYS A 302 -5.10 -9.51 -23.66
C LYS A 302 -4.48 -10.92 -23.77
N GLU A 303 -4.11 -11.49 -22.66
CA GLU A 303 -3.61 -12.87 -22.53
C GLU A 303 -4.80 -13.83 -22.31
N TRP A 304 -5.60 -14.02 -23.36
CA TRP A 304 -6.94 -14.63 -23.30
C TRP A 304 -6.95 -16.05 -22.70
N PHE A 305 -5.97 -16.87 -23.05
CA PHE A 305 -5.88 -18.23 -22.51
C PHE A 305 -5.61 -18.23 -21.01
N ALA A 306 -4.67 -17.45 -20.54
CA ALA A 306 -4.36 -17.31 -19.11
C ALA A 306 -5.56 -16.70 -18.35
N ALA A 307 -6.26 -15.74 -18.95
CA ALA A 307 -7.48 -15.17 -18.37
C ALA A 307 -8.55 -16.25 -18.16
N LEU A 308 -8.91 -17.02 -19.18
CA LEU A 308 -9.93 -18.09 -19.07
C LEU A 308 -9.50 -19.18 -18.09
N GLN A 309 -8.23 -19.55 -18.06
CA GLN A 309 -7.72 -20.53 -17.10
C GLN A 309 -7.94 -20.09 -15.66
N ASN A 310 -7.55 -18.87 -15.32
CA ASN A 310 -7.69 -18.33 -13.96
C ASN A 310 -9.16 -18.10 -13.61
N LEU A 311 -9.99 -17.58 -14.53
CA LEU A 311 -11.42 -17.43 -14.31
C LEU A 311 -12.12 -18.78 -14.09
N THR A 312 -11.66 -19.84 -14.74
CA THR A 312 -12.15 -21.20 -14.52
C THR A 312 -11.80 -21.68 -13.12
N TYR A 313 -10.57 -21.49 -12.65
CA TYR A 313 -10.21 -21.79 -11.27
C TYR A 313 -11.03 -20.98 -10.26
N ALA A 314 -11.24 -19.70 -10.53
CA ALA A 314 -12.09 -18.85 -9.68
C ALA A 314 -13.51 -19.42 -9.56
N ARG A 315 -14.12 -19.80 -10.68
CA ARG A 315 -15.46 -20.40 -10.72
C ARG A 315 -15.53 -21.73 -9.94
N ASP A 316 -14.55 -22.60 -10.15
CA ASP A 316 -14.57 -23.96 -9.60
C ASP A 316 -14.34 -24.01 -8.09
N LEU A 317 -13.73 -22.97 -7.53
CA LEU A 317 -13.53 -22.79 -6.09
C LEU A 317 -14.73 -22.16 -5.37
N LEU A 318 -15.74 -21.63 -6.11
CA LEU A 318 -16.87 -20.96 -5.49
C LEU A 318 -17.95 -21.97 -5.04
N PRO A 319 -18.34 -21.95 -3.76
CA PRO A 319 -19.44 -22.78 -3.27
C PRO A 319 -20.79 -22.26 -3.76
N ASN A 320 -21.73 -23.18 -3.99
CA ASN A 320 -23.03 -22.90 -4.60
C ASN A 320 -24.07 -22.17 -3.70
N SER A 321 -23.71 -21.70 -2.49
CA SER A 321 -24.72 -21.48 -1.44
C SER A 321 -24.78 -20.12 -0.73
N GLU A 322 -23.91 -19.14 -0.98
CA GLU A 322 -23.91 -17.85 -0.27
C GLU A 322 -24.07 -16.63 -1.18
N ASN A 323 -24.81 -15.59 -0.71
CA ASN A 323 -25.11 -14.38 -1.51
C ASN A 323 -23.86 -13.62 -2.01
N LYS A 324 -22.77 -13.57 -1.22
CA LYS A 324 -21.51 -12.95 -1.65
C LYS A 324 -20.83 -13.73 -2.78
N HIS A 325 -20.91 -15.05 -2.74
CA HIS A 325 -20.39 -15.91 -3.80
C HIS A 325 -21.18 -15.77 -5.09
N ASN A 326 -22.49 -15.47 -4.99
CA ASN A 326 -23.31 -15.20 -6.16
C ASN A 326 -22.85 -13.94 -6.90
N GLU A 327 -22.44 -12.88 -6.22
CA GLU A 327 -21.89 -11.70 -6.89
C GLU A 327 -20.56 -12.00 -7.58
N LEU A 328 -19.64 -12.68 -6.89
CA LEU A 328 -18.34 -13.02 -7.46
C LEU A 328 -18.48 -13.95 -8.67
N ILE A 329 -19.35 -14.97 -8.61
CA ILE A 329 -19.56 -15.86 -9.75
C ILE A 329 -20.16 -15.11 -10.96
N ALA A 330 -21.04 -14.13 -10.73
CA ALA A 330 -21.58 -13.31 -11.81
C ALA A 330 -20.50 -12.39 -12.42
N MET A 331 -19.56 -11.89 -11.61
CA MET A 331 -18.38 -11.15 -12.10
C MET A 331 -17.47 -12.06 -12.93
N VAL A 332 -17.20 -13.27 -12.46
CA VAL A 332 -16.42 -14.28 -13.21
C VAL A 332 -17.07 -14.55 -14.58
N TRP A 333 -18.40 -14.79 -14.61
CA TRP A 333 -19.10 -15.02 -15.87
C TRP A 333 -19.12 -13.81 -16.80
N LEU A 334 -19.28 -12.61 -16.26
CA LEU A 334 -19.21 -11.38 -17.05
C LEU A 334 -17.83 -11.27 -17.73
N THR A 335 -16.75 -11.45 -16.96
CA THR A 335 -15.38 -11.36 -17.49
C THR A 335 -15.07 -12.49 -18.47
N MET A 336 -15.54 -13.73 -18.22
CA MET A 336 -15.44 -14.82 -19.22
C MET A 336 -16.16 -14.46 -20.51
N GLY A 337 -17.38 -13.91 -20.44
CA GLY A 337 -18.14 -13.45 -21.59
C GLY A 337 -17.40 -12.37 -22.38
N GLU A 338 -16.76 -11.41 -21.71
CA GLU A 338 -15.94 -10.39 -22.34
C GLU A 338 -14.71 -11.00 -23.06
N VAL A 339 -14.07 -12.01 -22.47
CA VAL A 339 -12.94 -12.72 -23.09
C VAL A 339 -13.39 -13.50 -24.32
N TYR A 340 -14.50 -14.24 -24.25
CA TYR A 340 -15.06 -14.96 -25.41
C TYR A 340 -15.49 -14.00 -26.53
N SER A 341 -16.07 -12.85 -26.19
CA SER A 341 -16.37 -11.81 -27.16
C SER A 341 -15.10 -11.31 -27.89
N ALA A 342 -14.03 -11.07 -27.13
CA ALA A 342 -12.76 -10.60 -27.68
C ALA A 342 -12.04 -11.66 -28.55
N THR A 343 -12.27 -12.95 -28.28
CA THR A 343 -11.71 -14.06 -29.08
C THR A 343 -12.59 -14.49 -30.24
N GLY A 344 -13.79 -13.91 -30.37
CA GLY A 344 -14.73 -14.15 -31.49
C GLY A 344 -15.72 -15.30 -31.25
N ASP A 345 -15.69 -15.97 -30.12
CA ASP A 345 -16.70 -16.97 -29.76
C ASP A 345 -17.95 -16.29 -29.17
N LEU A 346 -18.73 -15.70 -30.09
CA LEU A 346 -19.86 -14.88 -29.74
C LEU A 346 -21.01 -15.67 -29.08
N ASP A 347 -21.14 -16.97 -29.35
CA ASP A 347 -22.15 -17.81 -28.73
C ASP A 347 -21.86 -18.11 -27.29
N MET A 348 -20.62 -18.48 -26.98
CA MET A 348 -20.15 -18.64 -25.60
C MET A 348 -20.22 -17.33 -24.82
N SER A 349 -19.87 -16.22 -25.47
CA SER A 349 -19.98 -14.89 -24.86
C SER A 349 -21.38 -14.59 -24.39
N LEU A 350 -22.41 -14.80 -25.24
CA LEU A 350 -23.81 -14.59 -24.89
C LEU A 350 -24.31 -15.52 -23.76
N ASP A 351 -23.89 -16.79 -23.77
CA ASP A 351 -24.25 -17.75 -22.71
C ASP A 351 -23.73 -17.26 -21.33
N TYR A 352 -22.48 -16.84 -21.26
CA TYR A 352 -21.90 -16.32 -20.01
C TYR A 352 -22.52 -15.00 -19.57
N PHE A 353 -22.81 -14.08 -20.46
CA PHE A 353 -23.51 -12.84 -20.13
C PHE A 353 -24.92 -13.09 -19.61
N GLN A 354 -25.65 -14.04 -20.18
CA GLN A 354 -26.99 -14.41 -19.71
C GLN A 354 -26.96 -15.02 -18.30
N LYS A 355 -25.96 -15.87 -18.01
CA LYS A 355 -25.74 -16.39 -16.67
C LYS A 355 -25.46 -15.26 -15.65
N ALA A 356 -24.58 -14.31 -15.99
CA ALA A 356 -24.32 -13.16 -15.14
C ALA A 356 -25.57 -12.30 -14.92
N LEU A 357 -26.34 -12.04 -16.01
CA LEU A 357 -27.53 -11.23 -15.97
C LEU A 357 -28.61 -11.84 -15.07
N SER A 358 -28.74 -13.18 -15.04
CA SER A 358 -29.69 -13.87 -14.18
C SER A 358 -29.49 -13.56 -12.70
N ILE A 359 -28.21 -13.46 -12.26
CA ILE A 359 -27.84 -13.11 -10.89
C ILE A 359 -28.08 -11.62 -10.62
N TRP A 360 -27.66 -10.73 -11.55
CA TRP A 360 -27.88 -9.28 -11.36
C TRP A 360 -29.39 -8.91 -11.28
N ASN A 361 -30.24 -9.65 -11.94
CA ASN A 361 -31.69 -9.47 -11.83
C ASN A 361 -32.23 -9.81 -10.44
N SER A 362 -31.67 -10.84 -9.78
CA SER A 362 -32.10 -11.25 -8.44
C SER A 362 -31.54 -10.33 -7.34
N ASN A 363 -30.35 -9.77 -7.54
CA ASN A 363 -29.64 -8.99 -6.52
C ASN A 363 -29.85 -7.47 -6.62
N HIS A 364 -30.72 -6.98 -7.51
CA HIS A 364 -31.03 -5.56 -7.73
C HIS A 364 -29.78 -4.69 -8.04
N SER A 365 -28.73 -5.28 -8.61
CA SER A 365 -27.50 -4.59 -8.98
C SER A 365 -27.64 -3.87 -10.34
N TYR A 366 -28.31 -2.72 -10.35
CA TYR A 366 -28.66 -2.00 -11.58
C TYR A 366 -27.46 -1.61 -12.44
N LEU A 367 -26.34 -1.17 -11.84
CA LEU A 367 -25.16 -0.76 -12.59
C LEU A 367 -24.50 -1.94 -13.32
N ARG A 368 -24.31 -3.07 -12.63
CA ARG A 368 -23.72 -4.28 -13.20
C ARG A 368 -24.63 -4.92 -14.26
N LYS A 369 -25.94 -4.86 -14.02
CA LYS A 369 -26.95 -5.25 -15.00
C LYS A 369 -26.83 -4.40 -16.28
N ALA A 370 -26.77 -3.08 -16.17
CA ALA A 370 -26.63 -2.17 -17.31
C ALA A 370 -25.36 -2.47 -18.11
N ARG A 371 -24.22 -2.65 -17.44
CA ARG A 371 -22.96 -3.03 -18.09
C ARG A 371 -23.08 -4.38 -18.82
N THR A 372 -23.70 -5.38 -18.21
CA THR A 372 -23.89 -6.69 -18.85
C THR A 372 -24.78 -6.59 -20.09
N LEU A 373 -25.85 -5.80 -20.03
CA LEU A 373 -26.72 -5.55 -21.19
C LEU A 373 -26.02 -4.83 -22.32
N GLU A 374 -25.14 -3.86 -21.99
CA GLU A 374 -24.26 -3.19 -22.96
C GLU A 374 -23.34 -4.19 -23.66
N CYS A 375 -22.71 -5.10 -22.90
CA CYS A 375 -21.88 -6.15 -23.47
C CYS A 375 -22.67 -7.08 -24.40
N ILE A 376 -23.87 -7.48 -24.01
CA ILE A 376 -24.81 -8.29 -24.85
C ILE A 376 -25.13 -7.55 -26.15
N SER A 377 -25.46 -6.26 -26.08
CA SER A 377 -25.74 -5.42 -27.25
C SER A 377 -24.59 -5.42 -28.23
N LYS A 378 -23.36 -5.17 -27.73
CA LYS A 378 -22.14 -5.20 -28.56
C LYS A 378 -21.94 -6.55 -29.26
N VAL A 379 -22.23 -7.67 -28.60
CA VAL A 379 -22.12 -8.99 -29.23
C VAL A 379 -23.14 -9.18 -30.33
N TYR A 380 -24.41 -8.70 -30.16
CA TYR A 380 -25.41 -8.73 -31.21
C TYR A 380 -25.01 -7.85 -32.42
N GLU A 381 -24.41 -6.69 -32.19
CA GLU A 381 -23.87 -5.85 -33.26
C GLU A 381 -22.79 -6.59 -34.06
N LEU A 382 -21.87 -7.30 -33.37
CA LEU A 382 -20.85 -8.13 -34.01
C LEU A 382 -21.43 -9.32 -34.80
N LYS A 383 -22.52 -9.91 -34.32
CA LYS A 383 -23.18 -11.01 -35.02
C LYS A 383 -23.97 -10.58 -36.27
N ASN A 384 -24.56 -9.39 -36.26
CA ASN A 384 -25.46 -8.91 -37.32
C ASN A 384 -25.07 -7.48 -37.78
N PRO A 385 -23.90 -7.26 -38.33
CA PRO A 385 -23.42 -5.91 -38.66
C PRO A 385 -24.27 -5.18 -39.71
N LYS A 386 -24.97 -5.90 -40.61
CA LYS A 386 -25.85 -5.31 -41.64
C LYS A 386 -27.16 -4.77 -41.06
N HIS A 387 -27.77 -5.47 -40.14
CA HIS A 387 -29.04 -5.07 -39.53
C HIS A 387 -28.87 -3.83 -38.63
N TYR A 388 -27.72 -3.68 -37.99
CA TYR A 388 -27.42 -2.50 -37.15
C TYR A 388 -27.18 -1.25 -37.97
N GLN A 389 -26.56 -1.38 -39.18
CA GLN A 389 -26.38 -0.25 -40.09
C GLN A 389 -27.72 0.25 -40.66
N GLU A 390 -28.69 -0.65 -40.89
CA GLU A 390 -30.03 -0.26 -41.32
C GLU A 390 -30.80 0.52 -40.23
N ILE A 391 -30.70 0.12 -38.96
CA ILE A 391 -31.34 0.81 -37.83
C ILE A 391 -30.74 2.22 -37.59
N ILE A 392 -29.41 2.40 -37.81
CA ILE A 392 -28.76 3.69 -37.66
C ILE A 392 -29.09 4.64 -38.85
N LEU A 393 -29.38 4.11 -40.04
CA LEU A 393 -29.71 4.89 -41.22
C LEU A 393 -31.20 5.30 -41.26
N ASP A 394 -32.06 4.60 -40.51
CA ASP A 394 -33.50 4.87 -40.45
C ASP A 394 -33.90 5.78 -39.25
N ASN A 395 -32.98 6.22 -38.38
CA ASN A 395 -33.15 7.18 -37.30
C ASN A 395 -32.30 8.42 -37.52
#